data_647378189b3aa5c24e1c93b8b75fda60
#
_entry.id   647378189b3aa5c24e1c93b8b75fda60
#
_cell.length_a   1.000
_cell.length_b   1.000
_cell.length_c   1.000
_cell.angle_alpha   90.00
_cell.angle_beta   90.00
_cell.angle_gamma   90.00
#
_symmetry.space_group_name_H-M   'P 1'
#
loop_
_entity.id
_entity.type
_entity.pdbx_description
1 polymer ?
#
loop_
_entity_poly.entity_id
_entity_poly.type
_entity_poly.pdbx_seq_one_letter_code
_entity_poly.pdbx_strand_id
1 'polypeptide(L)'
;METKGRIPFYYGKQKVYEWEQNLEEIIVYIQAPDCVLEKNREIIQKQLKPGQKMPKLDIKITPTHLTVGLIGLPPYLSEDFSFNVKASESLWTLEDSEIIITLEKAIKGDTWLSVFKGQEKLNPFQKEEIQKKMLLERFQEEHHGFDFSDAEINGNVPDPKTFMGGLKYS
;
A
#
# COMPACT_ATOMS: atom_id res chain seq x y z
N MET A 1 6.18 -9.90 -13.25
CA MET A 1 4.88 -10.55 -12.97
C MET A 1 4.00 -9.61 -12.18
N GLU A 2 2.80 -9.46 -12.64
CA GLU A 2 1.87 -8.54 -12.00
C GLU A 2 1.23 -9.18 -10.78
N THR A 3 1.19 -8.46 -9.67
CA THR A 3 0.60 -8.97 -8.45
C THR A 3 -0.88 -8.59 -8.41
N LYS A 4 -1.73 -9.59 -8.26
CA LYS A 4 -3.17 -9.38 -8.27
C LYS A 4 -3.60 -8.42 -7.16
N GLY A 5 -4.43 -7.45 -7.51
CA GLY A 5 -4.99 -6.49 -6.56
C GLY A 5 -4.13 -5.28 -6.30
N ARG A 6 -2.89 -5.28 -6.74
CA ARG A 6 -2.01 -4.13 -6.57
C ARG A 6 -2.15 -3.18 -7.75
N ILE A 7 -2.06 -1.90 -7.46
CA ILE A 7 -2.18 -0.84 -8.46
C ILE A 7 -0.78 -0.27 -8.69
N PRO A 8 -0.24 -0.37 -9.90
CA PRO A 8 1.09 0.17 -10.16
C PRO A 8 1.05 1.67 -10.40
N PHE A 9 2.10 2.35 -9.96
CA PHE A 9 2.33 3.75 -10.28
C PHE A 9 3.60 3.86 -11.11
N TYR A 10 3.49 4.50 -12.27
CA TYR A 10 4.61 4.68 -13.18
C TYR A 10 5.02 6.13 -13.28
N TYR A 11 6.33 6.36 -13.37
CA TYR A 11 6.87 7.65 -13.75
C TYR A 11 7.52 7.42 -15.11
N GLY A 12 6.87 7.91 -16.15
CA GLY A 12 7.29 7.57 -17.50
C GLY A 12 7.06 6.07 -17.74
N LYS A 13 8.11 5.35 -18.08
CA LYS A 13 8.02 3.92 -18.33
C LYS A 13 8.47 3.08 -17.13
N GLN A 14 8.93 3.73 -16.07
CA GLN A 14 9.45 3.03 -14.91
C GLN A 14 8.39 2.92 -13.82
N LYS A 15 8.19 1.71 -13.33
CA LYS A 15 7.30 1.49 -12.20
C LYS A 15 8.00 1.94 -10.93
N VAL A 16 7.40 2.87 -10.21
CA VAL A 16 7.97 3.41 -8.97
C VAL A 16 7.54 2.57 -7.77
N TYR A 17 6.26 2.24 -7.70
CA TYR A 17 5.73 1.42 -6.64
C TYR A 17 4.40 0.81 -7.08
N GLU A 18 3.92 -0.13 -6.28
CA GLU A 18 2.56 -0.64 -6.36
C GLU A 18 1.88 -0.39 -5.03
N TRP A 19 0.57 -0.33 -5.02
CA TRP A 19 -0.13 -0.09 -3.78
C TRP A 19 -1.52 -0.72 -3.81
N GLU A 20 -2.06 -0.91 -2.62
CA GLU A 20 -3.44 -1.36 -2.46
C GLU A 20 -3.98 -0.77 -1.18
N GLN A 21 -5.29 -0.85 -1.00
CA GLN A 21 -5.89 -0.34 0.21
C GLN A 21 -7.02 -1.26 0.65
N ASN A 22 -7.28 -1.23 1.94
CA ASN A 22 -8.42 -1.89 2.52
C ASN A 22 -9.14 -0.88 3.41
N LEU A 23 -10.05 -1.36 4.25
CA LEU A 23 -10.86 -0.49 5.08
C LEU A 23 -10.01 0.39 6.00
N GLU A 24 -8.93 -0.13 6.52
CA GLU A 24 -8.12 0.55 7.54
C GLU A 24 -6.75 1.00 7.07
N GLU A 25 -6.22 0.41 5.99
CA GLU A 25 -4.81 0.57 5.65
C GLU A 25 -4.58 0.91 4.18
N ILE A 26 -3.45 1.58 3.96
CA ILE A 26 -2.84 1.72 2.63
C ILE A 26 -1.55 0.91 2.70
N ILE A 27 -1.32 0.05 1.72
CA ILE A 27 -0.11 -0.76 1.67
C ILE A 27 0.65 -0.41 0.41
N VAL A 28 1.91 0.01 0.58
CA VAL A 28 2.77 0.42 -0.53
C VAL A 28 3.91 -0.58 -0.67
N TYR A 29 4.16 -1.00 -1.90
CA TYR A 29 5.19 -1.98 -2.22
C TYR A 29 6.24 -1.32 -3.12
N ILE A 30 7.47 -1.28 -2.64
CA ILE A 30 8.57 -0.63 -3.38
C ILE A 30 9.69 -1.65 -3.55
N GLN A 31 10.22 -1.75 -4.77
CA GLN A 31 11.35 -2.62 -5.02
C GLN A 31 12.56 -2.11 -4.23
N ALA A 32 13.13 -2.95 -3.40
CA ALA A 32 14.29 -2.58 -2.60
C ALA A 32 15.55 -2.51 -3.47
N PRO A 33 16.48 -1.57 -3.16
CA PRO A 33 17.77 -1.55 -3.84
C PRO A 33 18.55 -2.83 -3.57
N ASP A 34 19.29 -3.30 -4.55
CA ASP A 34 20.08 -4.52 -4.40
C ASP A 34 21.04 -4.46 -3.22
N CYS A 35 21.53 -3.27 -2.93
CA CYS A 35 22.57 -3.10 -1.89
C CYS A 35 22.04 -3.34 -0.46
N VAL A 36 20.74 -3.40 -0.25
CA VAL A 36 20.19 -3.69 1.09
C VAL A 36 19.67 -5.10 1.21
N LEU A 37 19.73 -5.89 0.14
CA LEU A 37 19.22 -7.26 0.17
C LEU A 37 20.21 -8.18 0.85
N GLU A 38 19.68 -9.05 1.70
CA GLU A 38 20.50 -9.99 2.46
C GLU A 38 21.36 -10.88 1.56
N LYS A 39 20.83 -11.28 0.42
CA LYS A 39 21.56 -12.14 -0.52
C LYS A 39 22.82 -11.48 -1.08
N ASN A 40 22.89 -10.16 -1.06
CA ASN A 40 24.04 -9.41 -1.60
C ASN A 40 24.98 -8.90 -0.51
N ARG A 41 24.68 -9.21 0.73
CA ARG A 41 25.42 -8.66 1.87
C ARG A 41 26.91 -8.93 1.82
N GLU A 42 27.30 -10.17 1.55
CA GLU A 42 28.71 -10.54 1.51
C GLU A 42 29.46 -9.84 0.39
N ILE A 43 28.85 -9.78 -0.78
CA ILE A 43 29.46 -9.14 -1.95
C ILE A 43 29.68 -7.66 -1.67
N ILE A 44 28.68 -6.99 -1.12
CA ILE A 44 28.77 -5.57 -0.83
C ILE A 44 29.79 -5.30 0.26
N GLN A 45 29.81 -6.15 1.30
CA GLN A 45 30.75 -5.99 2.39
C GLN A 45 32.20 -6.06 1.89
N LYS A 46 32.48 -6.92 0.92
CA LYS A 46 33.81 -7.04 0.32
C LYS A 46 34.18 -5.84 -0.53
N GLN A 47 33.21 -5.11 -1.04
CA GLN A 47 33.43 -3.94 -1.89
C GLN A 47 33.52 -2.66 -1.09
N LEU A 48 33.21 -2.68 0.20
CA LEU A 48 33.25 -1.48 1.03
C LEU A 48 34.70 -1.04 1.26
N LYS A 49 34.89 0.27 1.22
CA LYS A 49 36.18 0.88 1.54
C LYS A 49 36.32 1.01 3.06
N PRO A 50 37.56 1.09 3.59
CA PRO A 50 37.76 1.31 5.02
C PRO A 50 36.99 2.54 5.51
N GLY A 51 36.25 2.35 6.63
CA GLY A 51 35.44 3.42 7.20
C GLY A 51 34.07 3.58 6.59
N GLN A 52 33.76 2.87 5.52
CA GLN A 52 32.47 2.93 4.87
C GLN A 52 31.51 1.94 5.53
N LYS A 53 30.29 2.36 5.77
CA LYS A 53 29.28 1.52 6.42
C LYS A 53 28.42 0.80 5.40
N MET A 54 27.85 -0.33 5.80
CA MET A 54 26.88 -1.04 4.97
C MET A 54 25.66 -0.15 4.68
N PRO A 55 25.15 -0.19 3.45
CA PRO A 55 23.93 0.55 3.12
C PRO A 55 22.76 0.06 3.95
N LYS A 56 21.97 0.99 4.46
CA LYS A 56 20.77 0.69 5.23
C LYS A 56 19.63 1.58 4.78
N LEU A 57 18.44 1.02 4.81
CA LEU A 57 17.24 1.78 4.48
C LEU A 57 16.97 2.83 5.54
N ASP A 58 16.54 4.00 5.08
CA ASP A 58 16.12 5.10 5.93
C ASP A 58 14.71 5.47 5.49
N ILE A 59 13.72 4.97 6.23
CA ILE A 59 12.32 5.18 5.89
C ILE A 59 11.66 5.90 7.04
N LYS A 60 11.07 7.06 6.74
CA LYS A 60 10.41 7.89 7.74
C LYS A 60 8.96 8.05 7.38
N ILE A 61 8.10 7.75 8.34
CA ILE A 61 6.65 7.88 8.18
C ILE A 61 6.17 8.93 9.16
N THR A 62 5.61 10.01 8.63
CA THR A 62 4.97 11.04 9.46
C THR A 62 3.48 11.04 9.11
N PRO A 63 2.64 11.73 9.88
CA PRO A 63 1.21 11.76 9.55
C PRO A 63 0.89 12.29 8.16
N THR A 64 1.79 13.09 7.56
CA THR A 64 1.53 13.75 6.29
C THR A 64 2.53 13.44 5.19
N HIS A 65 3.62 12.74 5.51
CA HIS A 65 4.73 12.61 4.57
C HIS A 65 5.43 11.26 4.68
N LEU A 66 5.89 10.74 3.56
CA LEU A 66 6.68 9.52 3.51
C LEU A 66 8.02 9.81 2.84
N THR A 67 9.10 9.38 3.48
CA THR A 67 10.44 9.49 2.92
C THR A 67 11.06 8.10 2.87
N VAL A 68 11.57 7.71 1.71
CA VAL A 68 12.24 6.42 1.51
C VAL A 68 13.57 6.65 0.86
N GLY A 69 14.62 6.13 1.45
CA GLY A 69 15.96 6.26 0.90
C GLY A 69 16.96 5.44 1.68
N LEU A 70 18.23 5.79 1.53
CA LEU A 70 19.31 5.15 2.25
C LEU A 70 19.94 6.17 3.20
N ILE A 71 20.39 5.68 4.35
CA ILE A 71 21.02 6.55 5.35
C ILE A 71 22.23 7.27 4.75
N GLY A 72 22.25 8.59 4.92
CA GLY A 72 23.35 9.41 4.43
C GLY A 72 23.24 9.82 2.97
N LEU A 73 22.19 9.42 2.28
CA LEU A 73 21.99 9.77 0.88
C LEU A 73 20.65 10.48 0.71
N PRO A 74 20.50 11.28 -0.34
CA PRO A 74 19.21 11.89 -0.63
C PRO A 74 18.14 10.82 -0.84
N PRO A 75 16.91 11.05 -0.36
CA PRO A 75 15.86 10.08 -0.55
C PRO A 75 15.44 9.96 -2.02
N TYR A 76 15.11 8.76 -2.44
CA TYR A 76 14.59 8.56 -3.79
C TYR A 76 13.07 8.61 -3.85
N LEU A 77 12.40 8.70 -2.71
CA LEU A 77 10.97 8.97 -2.63
C LEU A 77 10.75 9.87 -1.42
N SER A 78 10.11 11.02 -1.64
CA SER A 78 9.81 11.96 -0.57
C SER A 78 8.56 12.72 -0.99
N GLU A 79 7.40 12.31 -0.50
CA GLU A 79 6.12 12.82 -0.98
C GLU A 79 5.12 12.98 0.16
N ASP A 80 4.22 13.94 -0.02
CA ASP A 80 3.13 14.13 0.92
C ASP A 80 1.99 13.18 0.62
N PHE A 81 1.42 12.59 1.68
CA PHE A 81 0.25 11.73 1.52
C PHE A 81 -0.97 12.51 1.06
N SER A 82 -1.85 11.86 0.32
CA SER A 82 -3.13 12.45 -0.08
C SER A 82 -4.01 12.78 1.11
N PHE A 83 -3.95 11.96 2.15
CA PHE A 83 -4.67 12.16 3.41
C PHE A 83 -3.74 11.79 4.55
N ASN A 84 -4.14 12.13 5.77
CA ASN A 84 -3.31 11.82 6.94
C ASN A 84 -3.33 10.33 7.26
N VAL A 85 -2.24 9.86 7.84
CA VAL A 85 -2.13 8.50 8.37
C VAL A 85 -1.76 8.57 9.85
N LYS A 86 -2.02 7.47 10.56
CA LYS A 86 -1.61 7.34 11.95
C LYS A 86 -0.18 6.79 11.97
N ALA A 87 0.78 7.70 12.02
CA ALA A 87 2.19 7.32 11.90
C ALA A 87 2.62 6.34 12.99
N SER A 88 2.11 6.51 14.20
CA SER A 88 2.46 5.62 15.31
C SER A 88 1.97 4.18 15.12
N GLU A 89 0.99 3.98 14.26
CA GLU A 89 0.43 2.65 13.98
C GLU A 89 0.83 2.15 12.60
N SER A 90 1.70 2.89 11.92
CA SER A 90 2.20 2.51 10.61
C SER A 90 3.58 1.91 10.76
N LEU A 91 3.94 1.01 9.83
CA LEU A 91 5.23 0.35 9.89
C LEU A 91 5.70 -0.03 8.50
N TRP A 92 6.95 -0.44 8.41
CA TRP A 92 7.48 -0.96 7.16
C TRP A 92 8.32 -2.20 7.44
N THR A 93 8.41 -3.07 6.44
CA THR A 93 9.23 -4.28 6.51
C THR A 93 9.94 -4.46 5.19
N LEU A 94 10.99 -5.26 5.22
CA LEU A 94 11.68 -5.68 4.00
C LEU A 94 11.50 -7.20 3.89
N GLU A 95 10.76 -7.64 2.89
CA GLU A 95 10.47 -9.06 2.68
C GLU A 95 10.85 -9.43 1.27
N ASP A 96 11.67 -10.44 1.13
CA ASP A 96 12.26 -10.84 -0.14
C ASP A 96 13.02 -9.66 -0.74
N SER A 97 12.62 -9.11 -1.83
CA SER A 97 13.29 -7.92 -2.39
C SER A 97 12.37 -6.71 -2.41
N GLU A 98 11.37 -6.72 -1.53
CA GLU A 98 10.34 -5.70 -1.56
C GLU A 98 10.22 -5.00 -0.23
N ILE A 99 10.18 -3.66 -0.26
CA ILE A 99 9.86 -2.86 0.92
C ILE A 99 8.34 -2.76 0.98
N ILE A 100 7.77 -3.20 2.09
CA ILE A 100 6.33 -3.17 2.30
C ILE A 100 6.03 -2.15 3.38
N ILE A 101 5.31 -1.10 3.03
CA ILE A 101 4.96 -0.03 3.94
C ILE A 101 3.47 -0.09 4.22
N THR A 102 3.10 -0.36 5.45
CA THR A 102 1.70 -0.45 5.87
C THR A 102 1.34 0.81 6.63
N LEU A 103 0.42 1.58 6.08
CA LEU A 103 0.02 2.86 6.64
C LEU A 103 -1.40 2.76 7.16
N GLU A 104 -1.59 3.12 8.42
CA GLU A 104 -2.92 3.11 9.02
C GLU A 104 -3.65 4.39 8.64
N LYS A 105 -4.82 4.29 8.02
CA LYS A 105 -5.61 5.46 7.65
C LYS A 105 -6.05 6.22 8.89
N ALA A 106 -5.94 7.56 8.83
CA ALA A 106 -6.42 8.40 9.93
C ALA A 106 -7.93 8.24 10.09
N ILE A 107 -8.65 8.10 9.00
CA ILE A 107 -10.09 7.90 9.00
C ILE A 107 -10.40 6.58 8.31
N LYS A 108 -10.88 5.63 9.11
CA LYS A 108 -11.26 4.31 8.62
C LYS A 108 -12.37 4.43 7.57
N GLY A 109 -12.21 3.72 6.49
CA GLY A 109 -13.22 3.70 5.44
C GLY A 109 -13.05 4.72 4.34
N ASP A 110 -12.12 5.67 4.50
CA ASP A 110 -11.82 6.61 3.43
C ASP A 110 -11.28 5.88 2.20
N THR A 111 -11.74 6.29 1.03
CA THR A 111 -11.20 5.75 -0.22
C THR A 111 -10.14 6.70 -0.74
N TRP A 112 -8.91 6.24 -0.79
CA TRP A 112 -7.81 7.02 -1.34
C TRP A 112 -7.78 6.84 -2.85
N LEU A 113 -7.68 7.94 -3.58
CA LEU A 113 -7.60 7.90 -5.03
C LEU A 113 -6.16 7.87 -5.53
N SER A 114 -5.23 8.23 -4.65
CA SER A 114 -3.79 8.12 -4.88
C SER A 114 -3.12 8.08 -3.52
N VAL A 115 -1.91 7.53 -3.45
CA VAL A 115 -1.17 7.50 -2.19
C VAL A 115 -0.66 8.89 -1.86
N PHE A 116 -0.14 9.59 -2.86
CA PHE A 116 0.51 10.88 -2.66
C PHE A 116 -0.19 11.98 -3.42
N LYS A 117 -0.10 13.20 -2.90
CA LYS A 117 -0.69 14.35 -3.55
C LYS A 117 -0.04 14.60 -4.92
N GLY A 118 -0.85 15.03 -5.86
CA GLY A 118 -0.36 15.40 -7.18
C GLY A 118 -0.07 14.26 -8.13
N GLN A 119 -0.26 13.02 -7.69
CA GLN A 119 -0.05 11.87 -8.55
C GLN A 119 -1.35 11.42 -9.21
N GLU A 120 -1.20 10.57 -10.20
CA GLU A 120 -2.34 10.07 -10.95
C GLU A 120 -3.36 9.39 -10.03
N LYS A 121 -4.60 9.78 -10.17
CA LYS A 121 -5.68 9.24 -9.36
C LYS A 121 -6.27 8.00 -10.01
N LEU A 122 -6.92 7.18 -9.18
CA LEU A 122 -7.64 6.01 -9.66
C LEU A 122 -8.72 6.43 -10.67
N ASN A 123 -8.89 5.62 -11.71
CA ASN A 123 -9.98 5.84 -12.63
C ASN A 123 -11.30 5.40 -11.99
N PRO A 124 -12.46 5.77 -12.54
CA PRO A 124 -13.75 5.43 -11.94
C PRO A 124 -13.96 3.93 -11.74
N PHE A 125 -13.45 3.11 -12.64
CA PHE A 125 -13.57 1.65 -12.51
C PHE A 125 -12.79 1.14 -11.31
N GLN A 126 -11.53 1.56 -11.17
CA GLN A 126 -10.69 1.15 -10.04
C GLN A 126 -11.29 1.61 -8.72
N LYS A 127 -11.79 2.84 -8.68
CA LYS A 127 -12.41 3.40 -7.49
C LYS A 127 -13.62 2.56 -7.07
N GLU A 128 -14.46 2.22 -8.03
CA GLU A 128 -15.65 1.41 -7.75
C GLU A 128 -15.30 0.04 -7.22
N GLU A 129 -14.30 -0.60 -7.82
CA GLU A 129 -13.85 -1.92 -7.37
C GLU A 129 -13.37 -1.90 -5.93
N ILE A 130 -12.60 -0.88 -5.59
CA ILE A 130 -12.08 -0.74 -4.23
C ILE A 130 -13.21 -0.46 -3.25
N GLN A 131 -14.16 0.38 -3.63
CA GLN A 131 -15.30 0.69 -2.76
C GLN A 131 -16.17 -0.53 -2.51
N LYS A 132 -16.35 -1.38 -3.51
CA LYS A 132 -17.10 -2.63 -3.34
C LYS A 132 -16.36 -3.55 -2.37
N LYS A 133 -15.06 -3.68 -2.52
CA LYS A 133 -14.26 -4.50 -1.63
C LYS A 133 -14.37 -4.00 -0.19
N MET A 134 -14.27 -2.70 0.01
CA MET A 134 -14.35 -2.12 1.33
C MET A 134 -15.74 -2.26 1.95
N LEU A 135 -16.77 -2.21 1.12
CA LEU A 135 -18.12 -2.43 1.58
C LEU A 135 -18.29 -3.85 2.13
N LEU A 136 -17.73 -4.83 1.43
CA LEU A 136 -17.77 -6.21 1.91
C LEU A 136 -17.00 -6.40 3.20
N GLU A 137 -15.83 -5.78 3.28
CA GLU A 137 -15.05 -5.83 4.51
C GLU A 137 -15.82 -5.25 5.70
N ARG A 138 -16.47 -4.12 5.50
CA ARG A 138 -17.26 -3.49 6.56
C ARG A 138 -18.43 -4.35 6.95
N PHE A 139 -19.11 -4.94 5.97
CA PHE A 139 -20.24 -5.80 6.24
C PHE A 139 -19.82 -7.02 7.05
N GLN A 140 -18.72 -7.65 6.66
CA GLN A 140 -18.22 -8.82 7.37
C GLN A 140 -17.78 -8.46 8.80
N GLU A 141 -17.20 -7.29 8.97
CA GLU A 141 -16.77 -6.82 10.28
C GLU A 141 -17.97 -6.59 11.20
N GLU A 142 -19.06 -6.07 10.64
CA GLU A 142 -20.29 -5.81 11.42
C GLU A 142 -21.10 -7.07 11.66
N HIS A 143 -20.89 -8.12 10.86
CA HIS A 143 -21.65 -9.37 10.96
C HIS A 143 -20.67 -10.52 11.19
N HIS A 144 -20.15 -10.57 12.39
CA HIS A 144 -19.22 -11.62 12.79
C HIS A 144 -19.83 -12.99 12.60
N GLY A 145 -19.02 -13.93 12.14
CA GLY A 145 -19.48 -15.29 11.90
C GLY A 145 -20.07 -15.51 10.52
N PHE A 146 -20.29 -14.45 9.78
CA PHE A 146 -20.75 -14.55 8.40
C PHE A 146 -19.52 -14.64 7.48
N ASP A 147 -19.43 -15.73 6.75
CA ASP A 147 -18.24 -15.98 5.91
C ASP A 147 -18.53 -15.65 4.45
N PHE A 148 -17.77 -14.69 3.92
CA PHE A 148 -17.90 -14.28 2.54
C PHE A 148 -16.81 -14.89 1.65
N SER A 149 -16.03 -15.84 2.17
CA SER A 149 -14.94 -16.41 1.39
C SER A 149 -15.42 -17.13 0.13
N ASP A 150 -16.64 -17.67 0.17
CA ASP A 150 -17.23 -18.35 -0.97
C ASP A 150 -18.06 -17.42 -1.86
N ALA A 151 -18.17 -16.17 -1.50
CA ALA A 151 -18.94 -15.22 -2.29
C ALA A 151 -18.17 -14.85 -3.54
N GLU A 152 -18.88 -14.81 -4.66
CA GLU A 152 -18.28 -14.33 -5.88
C GLU A 152 -18.27 -12.81 -5.87
N ILE A 153 -17.09 -12.27 -6.06
CA ILE A 153 -16.92 -10.83 -5.95
C ILE A 153 -16.87 -10.18 -7.33
N ASN A 154 -16.63 -10.98 -8.35
CA ASN A 154 -16.39 -10.49 -9.71
C ASN A 154 -17.68 -10.36 -10.53
N GLY A 155 -18.70 -9.77 -9.97
CA GLY A 155 -19.93 -9.52 -10.71
C GLY A 155 -21.15 -10.15 -10.09
N ASN A 156 -20.96 -11.09 -9.18
CA ASN A 156 -22.06 -11.75 -8.50
C ASN A 156 -22.25 -11.26 -7.09
N VAL A 157 -21.47 -10.28 -6.69
CA VAL A 157 -21.68 -9.61 -5.42
C VAL A 157 -23.01 -8.87 -5.51
N PRO A 158 -23.91 -9.07 -4.57
CA PRO A 158 -25.19 -8.38 -4.63
C PRO A 158 -24.99 -6.87 -4.66
N ASP A 159 -25.78 -6.22 -5.48
CA ASP A 159 -25.83 -4.77 -5.51
C ASP A 159 -26.29 -4.28 -4.14
N PRO A 160 -25.70 -3.22 -3.60
CA PRO A 160 -26.15 -2.68 -2.33
C PRO A 160 -27.65 -2.34 -2.32
N LYS A 161 -28.24 -2.05 -3.46
CA LYS A 161 -29.67 -1.76 -3.54
C LYS A 161 -30.54 -2.99 -3.30
N THR A 162 -30.01 -4.17 -3.60
CA THR A 162 -30.77 -5.40 -3.47
C THR A 162 -30.27 -6.27 -2.33
N PHE A 163 -29.05 -6.02 -1.90
CA PHE A 163 -28.35 -6.86 -0.96
C PHE A 163 -29.04 -6.92 0.40
N MET A 164 -29.59 -5.83 0.82
CA MET A 164 -30.22 -5.75 2.13
C MET A 164 -31.71 -5.91 2.05
N GLY A 165 -32.13 -6.51 0.98
CA GLY A 165 -33.51 -6.58 0.77
C GLY A 165 -34.02 -5.25 0.48
N GLY A 166 -33.10 -5.17 0.38
CA GLY A 166 -32.91 -4.40 0.32
C GLY A 166 -32.69 -3.68 1.39
N LEU A 167 -32.22 -3.67 1.71
CA LEU A 167 -31.71 -3.32 2.37
C LEU A 167 -31.80 -2.34 2.40
N LYS A 168 -32.35 -2.48 1.99
CA LYS A 168 -32.26 -2.17 1.64
C LYS A 168 -32.01 -1.50 1.99
N TYR A 169 -31.80 -1.48 1.99
CA TYR A 169 -31.28 -1.44 1.97
C TYR A 169 -31.56 -1.08 2.29
N SER A 170 -31.94 -1.48 2.38
CA SER A 170 -32.07 -1.60 2.37
C SER A 170 -31.84 -1.53 2.52
#